data_b32468ae1a98dc0515418f6ca38f592a
#
_entry.id   b32468ae1a98dc0515418f6ca38f592a
#
_cell.length_a   1.000
_cell.length_b   1.000
_cell.length_c   1.000
_cell.angle_alpha   90.00
_cell.angle_beta   90.00
_cell.angle_gamma   90.00
#
_symmetry.space_group_name_H-M   'P 1'
#
loop_
_entity.id
_entity.type
_entity.pdbx_description
1 polymer ?
#
loop_
_entity_poly.entity_id
_entity_poly.type
_entity_poly.pdbx_seq_one_letter_code
_entity_poly.pdbx_strand_id
1 'polypeptide(L)'
;MQIIRDLKLLNGIKSSVITLGSYDGLHIGHLDILKKTISLSKKYNFPSVLITFDPHPKKILVPNNKNGFLLTSFEYKMDLIKKAGVDYVFIILFNKEFSEITADNFMDNIIKKKLNPKAIVVGYNHHFGFNRSGNSDFLKKYCSSNDIKLQIVNPIEAQSKIVSSTYIRNLIRSGKVNSVKSFLGRFYGFKGVVQKGSGRGSKLNFPTANILPIEKMQLMPGKGVYFVS
;
A
#
# COMPACT_ATOMS: atom_id res chain seq x y z
N MET A 1 6.50 -3.53 15.34
CA MET A 1 6.57 -2.66 14.16
C MET A 1 6.85 -1.23 14.61
N GLN A 2 7.92 -0.65 14.12
CA GLN A 2 8.26 0.76 14.33
C GLN A 2 8.00 1.55 13.04
N ILE A 3 7.41 2.75 13.17
CA ILE A 3 7.16 3.63 12.03
C ILE A 3 8.23 4.72 12.01
N ILE A 4 8.90 4.89 10.86
CA ILE A 4 9.99 5.84 10.67
C ILE A 4 9.59 6.80 9.55
N ARG A 5 9.71 8.10 9.79
CA ARG A 5 9.45 9.18 8.81
C ARG A 5 10.70 10.03 8.51
N ASP A 6 11.74 9.89 9.32
CA ASP A 6 13.01 10.61 9.15
C ASP A 6 14.11 9.63 8.74
N LEU A 7 14.78 9.93 7.62
CA LEU A 7 15.92 9.17 7.11
C LEU A 7 17.07 9.08 8.11
N LYS A 8 17.21 10.04 9.03
CA LYS A 8 18.25 10.02 10.06
C LYS A 8 18.07 8.87 11.05
N LEU A 9 16.83 8.49 11.31
CA LEU A 9 16.49 7.39 12.22
C LEU A 9 16.80 5.99 11.63
N LEU A 10 17.08 5.92 10.32
CA LEU A 10 17.52 4.69 9.66
C LEU A 10 19.00 4.36 9.87
N ASN A 11 19.81 5.29 10.38
CA ASN A 11 21.25 5.13 10.54
C ASN A 11 21.65 3.97 11.49
N GLY A 12 20.72 3.43 12.28
CA GLY A 12 20.95 2.26 13.13
C GLY A 12 20.73 0.90 12.44
N ILE A 13 20.20 0.88 11.22
CA ILE A 13 19.92 -0.34 10.47
C ILE A 13 21.18 -0.74 9.69
N LYS A 14 21.96 -1.69 10.24
CA LYS A 14 23.21 -2.17 9.60
C LYS A 14 22.96 -2.90 8.28
N SER A 15 21.87 -3.65 8.20
CA SER A 15 21.39 -4.33 6.99
C SER A 15 19.90 -4.64 7.12
N SER A 16 19.21 -4.91 6.01
CA SER A 16 17.76 -5.12 6.01
C SER A 16 17.32 -6.05 4.90
N VAL A 17 16.07 -6.54 5.01
CA VAL A 17 15.31 -7.11 3.90
C VAL A 17 14.13 -6.19 3.62
N ILE A 18 14.10 -5.64 2.43
CA ILE A 18 13.15 -4.57 2.12
C ILE A 18 12.09 -5.00 1.11
N THR A 19 10.96 -4.31 1.19
CA THR A 19 9.97 -4.25 0.14
C THR A 19 9.47 -2.83 -0.01
N LEU A 20 9.05 -2.44 -1.21
CA LEU A 20 8.61 -1.07 -1.49
C LEU A 20 7.36 -1.03 -2.36
N GLY A 21 6.48 -0.06 -2.07
CA GLY A 21 5.23 0.11 -2.80
C GLY A 21 4.20 0.98 -2.08
N SER A 22 3.13 1.34 -2.77
CA SER A 22 2.03 2.11 -2.17
C SER A 22 1.19 1.28 -1.19
N TYR A 23 1.12 -0.03 -1.42
CA TYR A 23 0.36 -0.99 -0.60
C TYR A 23 -1.09 -0.56 -0.34
N ASP A 24 -1.71 0.14 -1.29
CA ASP A 24 -3.11 0.54 -1.16
C ASP A 24 -4.03 -0.68 -1.24
N GLY A 25 -4.89 -0.79 -0.24
CA GLY A 25 -5.80 -1.92 -0.06
C GLY A 25 -5.18 -3.13 0.62
N LEU A 26 -3.87 -3.26 0.72
CA LEU A 26 -3.17 -4.42 1.29
C LEU A 26 -3.87 -5.75 0.95
N HIS A 27 -4.09 -5.97 -0.34
CA HIS A 27 -4.74 -7.16 -0.89
C HIS A 27 -3.88 -8.42 -0.76
N ILE A 28 -4.42 -9.60 -1.04
CA ILE A 28 -3.72 -10.89 -0.83
C ILE A 28 -2.37 -10.95 -1.57
N GLY A 29 -2.24 -10.32 -2.76
CA GLY A 29 -0.94 -10.21 -3.45
C GLY A 29 0.08 -9.36 -2.69
N HIS A 30 -0.35 -8.28 -2.04
CA HIS A 30 0.51 -7.50 -1.15
C HIS A 30 0.92 -8.30 0.09
N LEU A 31 -0.03 -9.05 0.68
CA LEU A 31 0.25 -9.90 1.85
C LEU A 31 1.27 -10.99 1.52
N ASP A 32 1.25 -11.57 0.31
CA ASP A 32 2.24 -12.56 -0.11
C ASP A 32 3.65 -11.92 -0.24
N ILE A 33 3.75 -10.70 -0.78
CA ILE A 33 5.01 -9.95 -0.81
C ILE A 33 5.53 -9.75 0.62
N LEU A 34 4.69 -9.31 1.57
CA LEU A 34 5.09 -9.13 2.96
C LEU A 34 5.52 -10.44 3.61
N LYS A 35 4.78 -11.52 3.40
CA LYS A 35 5.12 -12.86 3.91
C LYS A 35 6.51 -13.30 3.43
N LYS A 36 6.82 -13.11 2.15
CA LYS A 36 8.14 -13.43 1.58
C LYS A 36 9.24 -12.53 2.13
N THR A 37 8.95 -11.23 2.30
CA THR A 37 9.89 -10.28 2.91
C THR A 37 10.25 -10.71 4.34
N ILE A 38 9.26 -11.03 5.17
CA ILE A 38 9.43 -11.48 6.54
C ILE A 38 10.16 -12.84 6.60
N SER A 39 9.84 -13.76 5.68
CA SER A 39 10.54 -15.04 5.60
C SER A 39 12.03 -14.88 5.31
N LEU A 40 12.39 -14.02 4.35
CA LEU A 40 13.79 -13.72 4.05
C LEU A 40 14.49 -12.95 5.17
N SER A 41 13.78 -12.03 5.84
CA SER A 41 14.27 -11.30 7.01
C SER A 41 14.73 -12.27 8.10
N LYS A 42 13.90 -13.24 8.44
CA LYS A 42 14.25 -14.30 9.40
C LYS A 42 15.43 -15.16 8.92
N LYS A 43 15.43 -15.55 7.62
CA LYS A 43 16.51 -16.37 7.05
C LYS A 43 17.88 -15.68 7.12
N TYR A 44 17.92 -14.36 6.87
CA TYR A 44 19.16 -13.58 6.90
C TYR A 44 19.49 -12.99 8.27
N ASN A 45 18.59 -13.12 9.23
CA ASN A 45 18.68 -12.49 10.55
C ASN A 45 18.86 -10.96 10.49
N PHE A 46 18.13 -10.33 9.57
CA PHE A 46 18.05 -8.87 9.40
C PHE A 46 16.61 -8.41 9.50
N PRO A 47 16.34 -7.17 9.93
CA PRO A 47 14.97 -6.67 10.04
C PRO A 47 14.27 -6.54 8.67
N SER A 48 12.97 -6.80 8.68
CA SER A 48 12.09 -6.53 7.56
C SER A 48 11.68 -5.05 7.54
N VAL A 49 11.85 -4.38 6.39
CA VAL A 49 11.51 -2.97 6.21
C VAL A 49 10.54 -2.82 5.05
N LEU A 50 9.34 -2.34 5.33
CA LEU A 50 8.40 -1.94 4.30
C LEU A 50 8.55 -0.44 4.02
N ILE A 51 8.78 -0.07 2.77
CA ILE A 51 8.86 1.31 2.33
C ILE A 51 7.55 1.67 1.64
N THR A 52 6.88 2.71 2.14
CA THR A 52 5.63 3.20 1.55
C THR A 52 5.59 4.73 1.55
N PHE A 53 4.52 5.28 1.02
CA PHE A 53 4.39 6.71 0.75
C PHE A 53 3.20 7.30 1.48
N ASP A 54 3.36 8.53 1.96
CA ASP A 54 2.30 9.36 2.50
C ASP A 54 2.58 10.84 2.14
N PRO A 55 1.69 11.53 1.40
CA PRO A 55 0.45 11.02 0.83
C PRO A 55 0.66 9.95 -0.26
N HIS A 56 -0.40 9.22 -0.60
CA HIS A 56 -0.35 8.24 -1.69
C HIS A 56 0.06 8.92 -3.01
N PRO A 57 1.00 8.35 -3.80
CA PRO A 57 1.54 8.98 -5.01
C PRO A 57 0.49 9.53 -5.97
N LYS A 58 -0.62 8.83 -6.13
CA LYS A 58 -1.72 9.27 -6.99
C LYS A 58 -2.38 10.60 -6.55
N LYS A 59 -2.30 10.97 -5.25
CA LYS A 59 -2.80 12.27 -4.77
C LYS A 59 -2.00 13.43 -5.36
N ILE A 60 -0.70 13.22 -5.59
CA ILE A 60 0.22 14.24 -6.10
C ILE A 60 0.27 14.21 -7.63
N LEU A 61 0.35 13.01 -8.22
CA LEU A 61 0.51 12.85 -9.68
C LEU A 61 -0.77 13.11 -10.46
N VAL A 62 -1.96 13.03 -9.83
CA VAL A 62 -3.26 13.27 -10.45
C VAL A 62 -4.10 14.16 -9.52
N PRO A 63 -3.70 15.43 -9.32
CA PRO A 63 -4.29 16.31 -8.31
C PRO A 63 -5.78 16.63 -8.55
N ASN A 64 -6.23 16.60 -9.80
CA ASN A 64 -7.62 16.91 -10.17
C ASN A 64 -8.58 15.71 -10.04
N ASN A 65 -8.12 14.60 -9.49
CA ASN A 65 -8.98 13.46 -9.25
C ASN A 65 -9.92 13.72 -8.06
N LYS A 66 -11.11 14.23 -8.33
CA LYS A 66 -12.14 14.50 -7.31
C LYS A 66 -12.81 13.24 -6.77
N ASN A 67 -12.68 12.10 -7.47
CA ASN A 67 -13.29 10.84 -7.07
C ASN A 67 -12.37 10.10 -6.10
N GLY A 68 -12.94 9.55 -5.04
CA GLY A 68 -12.22 8.66 -4.12
C GLY A 68 -11.58 7.49 -4.87
N PHE A 69 -10.38 7.12 -4.44
CA PHE A 69 -9.66 6.00 -5.05
C PHE A 69 -8.89 5.15 -4.03
N LEU A 70 -8.70 5.62 -2.81
CA LEU A 70 -8.00 4.87 -1.76
C LEU A 70 -8.85 3.69 -1.31
N LEU A 71 -8.26 2.52 -1.33
CA LEU A 71 -8.88 1.31 -0.80
C LEU A 71 -8.79 1.24 0.73
N THR A 72 -7.78 1.88 1.31
CA THR A 72 -7.59 1.96 2.76
C THR A 72 -7.11 3.35 3.15
N SER A 73 -7.58 3.86 4.29
CA SER A 73 -6.97 5.02 4.93
C SER A 73 -5.53 4.71 5.35
N PHE A 74 -4.74 5.75 5.61
CA PHE A 74 -3.35 5.57 6.04
C PHE A 74 -3.27 4.77 7.35
N GLU A 75 -4.07 5.13 8.36
CA GLU A 75 -4.10 4.47 9.67
C GLU A 75 -4.47 2.99 9.53
N TYR A 76 -5.53 2.70 8.77
CA TYR A 76 -5.95 1.31 8.56
C TYR A 76 -4.90 0.49 7.82
N LYS A 77 -4.20 1.10 6.85
CA LYS A 77 -3.05 0.47 6.19
C LYS A 77 -1.95 0.12 7.20
N MET A 78 -1.61 1.04 8.12
CA MET A 78 -0.60 0.76 9.16
C MET A 78 -1.03 -0.37 10.10
N ASP A 79 -2.30 -0.43 10.49
CA ASP A 79 -2.84 -1.52 11.32
C ASP A 79 -2.70 -2.89 10.61
N LEU A 80 -3.01 -2.94 9.32
CA LEU A 80 -2.89 -4.17 8.52
C LEU A 80 -1.42 -4.62 8.37
N ILE A 81 -0.51 -3.67 8.13
CA ILE A 81 0.94 -3.96 8.03
C ILE A 81 1.48 -4.44 9.38
N LYS A 82 1.05 -3.83 10.48
CA LYS A 82 1.41 -4.27 11.83
C LYS A 82 0.97 -5.72 12.09
N LYS A 83 -0.26 -6.07 11.71
CA LYS A 83 -0.78 -7.45 11.81
C LYS A 83 0.00 -8.44 10.94
N ALA A 84 0.57 -8.00 9.82
CA ALA A 84 1.41 -8.85 8.98
C ALA A 84 2.77 -9.18 9.61
N GLY A 85 3.22 -8.43 10.64
CA GLY A 85 4.43 -8.72 11.40
C GLY A 85 5.72 -8.14 10.83
N VAL A 86 5.64 -7.04 10.07
CA VAL A 86 6.81 -6.29 9.58
C VAL A 86 7.47 -5.55 10.76
N ASP A 87 8.82 -5.51 10.80
CA ASP A 87 9.55 -4.89 11.90
C ASP A 87 9.53 -3.36 11.79
N TYR A 88 9.82 -2.82 10.60
CA TYR A 88 9.88 -1.39 10.34
C TYR A 88 9.03 -0.98 9.14
N VAL A 89 8.39 0.16 9.25
CA VAL A 89 7.75 0.85 8.13
C VAL A 89 8.42 2.19 7.92
N PHE A 90 9.11 2.36 6.81
CA PHE A 90 9.65 3.64 6.41
C PHE A 90 8.66 4.37 5.50
N ILE A 91 8.20 5.53 5.95
CA ILE A 91 7.21 6.34 5.24
C ILE A 91 7.92 7.51 4.57
N ILE A 92 7.89 7.53 3.26
CA ILE A 92 8.45 8.61 2.46
C ILE A 92 7.36 9.66 2.22
N LEU A 93 7.66 10.92 2.52
CA LEU A 93 6.83 12.04 2.12
C LEU A 93 6.84 12.14 0.59
N PHE A 94 5.72 11.78 -0.04
CA PHE A 94 5.60 11.85 -1.50
C PHE A 94 5.09 13.23 -1.91
N ASN A 95 5.99 14.04 -2.42
CA ASN A 95 5.71 15.38 -2.95
C ASN A 95 6.20 15.49 -4.40
N LYS A 96 6.08 16.67 -5.00
CA LYS A 96 6.51 16.94 -6.37
C LYS A 96 8.00 16.65 -6.56
N GLU A 97 8.84 17.14 -5.66
CA GLU A 97 10.30 16.95 -5.70
C GLU A 97 10.67 15.46 -5.66
N PHE A 98 10.06 14.71 -4.73
CA PHE A 98 10.30 13.28 -4.65
C PHE A 98 9.84 12.53 -5.90
N SER A 99 8.78 12.98 -6.56
CA SER A 99 8.27 12.35 -7.79
C SER A 99 9.22 12.48 -8.99
N GLU A 100 10.18 13.41 -8.93
CA GLU A 100 11.18 13.67 -9.96
C GLU A 100 12.52 12.95 -9.72
N ILE A 101 12.65 12.22 -8.59
CA ILE A 101 13.86 11.44 -8.28
C ILE A 101 13.94 10.24 -9.24
N THR A 102 15.09 10.08 -9.90
CA THR A 102 15.37 8.94 -10.78
C THR A 102 15.46 7.64 -10.01
N ALA A 103 15.29 6.49 -10.70
CA ALA A 103 15.41 5.19 -10.07
C ALA A 103 16.80 4.97 -9.46
N ASP A 104 17.87 5.38 -10.16
CA ASP A 104 19.25 5.27 -9.67
C ASP A 104 19.46 6.08 -8.39
N ASN A 105 19.09 7.37 -8.40
CA ASN A 105 19.23 8.23 -7.22
C ASN A 105 18.42 7.70 -6.02
N PHE A 106 17.24 7.17 -6.25
CA PHE A 106 16.44 6.54 -5.19
C PHE A 106 17.16 5.31 -4.63
N MET A 107 17.66 4.43 -5.49
CA MET A 107 18.35 3.21 -5.05
C MET A 107 19.67 3.50 -4.34
N ASP A 108 20.49 4.42 -4.84
CA ASP A 108 21.80 4.70 -4.26
C ASP A 108 21.70 5.51 -2.97
N ASN A 109 20.94 6.62 -2.98
CA ASN A 109 20.96 7.58 -1.89
C ASN A 109 20.00 7.23 -0.74
N ILE A 110 18.92 6.50 -1.03
CA ILE A 110 17.91 6.13 -0.02
C ILE A 110 18.04 4.64 0.31
N ILE A 111 17.94 3.77 -0.69
CA ILE A 111 17.84 2.33 -0.43
C ILE A 111 19.21 1.78 0.01
N LYS A 112 20.22 1.91 -0.80
CA LYS A 112 21.54 1.35 -0.51
C LYS A 112 22.20 2.05 0.67
N LYS A 113 22.30 3.39 0.61
CA LYS A 113 23.03 4.19 1.60
C LYS A 113 22.39 4.18 3.00
N LYS A 114 21.06 4.08 3.12
CA LYS A 114 20.33 4.19 4.39
C LYS A 114 19.82 2.86 4.95
N LEU A 115 19.50 1.91 4.08
CA LEU A 115 18.91 0.63 4.48
C LEU A 115 19.83 -0.56 4.24
N ASN A 116 20.87 -0.40 3.42
CA ASN A 116 21.86 -1.43 3.08
C ASN A 116 21.21 -2.81 2.89
N PRO A 117 20.30 -2.99 1.91
CA PRO A 117 19.48 -4.18 1.82
C PRO A 117 20.31 -5.40 1.42
N LYS A 118 20.17 -6.50 2.17
CA LYS A 118 20.66 -7.82 1.74
C LYS A 118 19.72 -8.48 0.74
N ALA A 119 18.43 -8.15 0.83
CA ALA A 119 17.44 -8.62 -0.14
C ALA A 119 16.35 -7.57 -0.39
N ILE A 120 15.84 -7.56 -1.61
CA ILE A 120 14.71 -6.76 -2.07
C ILE A 120 13.62 -7.70 -2.59
N VAL A 121 12.39 -7.51 -2.09
CA VAL A 121 11.21 -8.29 -2.50
C VAL A 121 10.19 -7.35 -3.13
N VAL A 122 9.80 -7.59 -4.37
CA VAL A 122 8.83 -6.76 -5.11
C VAL A 122 7.83 -7.61 -5.88
N GLY A 123 6.68 -7.05 -6.20
CA GLY A 123 5.75 -7.68 -7.12
C GLY A 123 6.22 -7.60 -8.57
N TYR A 124 5.74 -8.50 -9.42
CA TYR A 124 6.11 -8.62 -10.84
C TYR A 124 5.92 -7.34 -11.66
N ASN A 125 4.94 -6.51 -11.30
CA ASN A 125 4.60 -5.26 -12.00
C ASN A 125 5.04 -4.00 -11.25
N HIS A 126 6.04 -4.15 -10.37
CA HIS A 126 6.55 -3.03 -9.57
C HIS A 126 7.27 -2.00 -10.43
N HIS A 127 6.96 -0.72 -10.20
CA HIS A 127 7.61 0.43 -10.83
C HIS A 127 7.83 1.54 -9.81
N PHE A 128 8.95 2.25 -9.95
CA PHE A 128 9.31 3.39 -9.11
C PHE A 128 10.21 4.37 -9.89
N GLY A 129 10.59 5.47 -9.23
CA GLY A 129 11.42 6.51 -9.82
C GLY A 129 10.68 7.35 -10.87
N PHE A 130 11.31 8.45 -11.27
CA PHE A 130 10.77 9.37 -12.27
C PHE A 130 10.45 8.64 -13.58
N ASN A 131 9.29 8.94 -14.16
CA ASN A 131 8.77 8.29 -15.36
C ASN A 131 8.74 6.75 -15.29
N ARG A 132 8.64 6.17 -14.07
CA ARG A 132 8.60 4.71 -13.85
C ARG A 132 9.84 3.99 -14.38
N SER A 133 10.99 4.66 -14.43
CA SER A 133 12.24 4.13 -14.96
C SER A 133 12.76 2.92 -14.18
N GLY A 134 12.47 2.82 -12.88
CA GLY A 134 12.72 1.65 -12.07
C GLY A 134 11.66 0.58 -12.28
N ASN A 135 12.02 -0.53 -12.89
CA ASN A 135 11.19 -1.69 -13.15
C ASN A 135 11.93 -2.99 -12.79
N SER A 136 11.33 -4.13 -13.09
CA SER A 136 11.94 -5.43 -12.80
C SER A 136 13.31 -5.63 -13.44
N ASP A 137 13.53 -5.15 -14.66
CA ASP A 137 14.81 -5.32 -15.37
C ASP A 137 15.88 -4.38 -14.84
N PHE A 138 15.50 -3.15 -14.49
CA PHE A 138 16.35 -2.24 -13.74
C PHE A 138 16.81 -2.89 -12.42
N LEU A 139 15.85 -3.43 -11.63
CA LEU A 139 16.18 -4.05 -10.34
C LEU A 139 17.06 -5.28 -10.50
N LYS A 140 16.87 -6.12 -11.53
CA LYS A 140 17.75 -7.26 -11.80
C LYS A 140 19.20 -6.81 -12.00
N LYS A 141 19.43 -5.81 -12.86
CA LYS A 141 20.77 -5.25 -13.14
C LYS A 141 21.34 -4.63 -11.88
N TYR A 142 20.59 -3.74 -11.22
CA TYR A 142 21.06 -3.03 -10.03
C TYR A 142 21.42 -4.00 -8.89
N CYS A 143 20.57 -4.96 -8.59
CA CYS A 143 20.79 -5.92 -7.51
C CYS A 143 21.99 -6.84 -7.80
N SER A 144 22.15 -7.30 -9.03
CA SER A 144 23.29 -8.11 -9.45
C SER A 144 24.61 -7.35 -9.27
N SER A 145 24.67 -6.08 -9.67
CA SER A 145 25.89 -5.24 -9.54
C SER A 145 26.22 -4.84 -8.10
N ASN A 146 25.28 -5.01 -7.15
CA ASN A 146 25.44 -4.57 -5.76
C ASN A 146 25.39 -5.73 -4.73
N ASP A 147 25.46 -6.98 -5.15
CA ASP A 147 25.33 -8.18 -4.30
C ASP A 147 24.05 -8.17 -3.43
N ILE A 148 22.93 -7.75 -4.02
CA ILE A 148 21.64 -7.72 -3.38
C ILE A 148 20.77 -8.86 -3.93
N LYS A 149 20.20 -9.68 -3.07
CA LYS A 149 19.26 -10.72 -3.50
C LYS A 149 17.94 -10.08 -3.95
N LEU A 150 17.56 -10.26 -5.21
CA LEU A 150 16.25 -9.85 -5.70
C LEU A 150 15.27 -11.03 -5.69
N GLN A 151 14.09 -10.81 -5.12
CA GLN A 151 12.96 -11.74 -5.24
C GLN A 151 11.76 -11.02 -5.86
N ILE A 152 11.41 -11.42 -7.08
CA ILE A 152 10.19 -10.96 -7.77
C ILE A 152 9.08 -11.96 -7.45
N VAL A 153 7.97 -11.45 -6.94
CA VAL A 153 6.80 -12.24 -6.56
C VAL A 153 5.81 -12.28 -7.72
N ASN A 154 5.46 -13.48 -8.14
CA ASN A 154 4.48 -13.69 -9.19
C ASN A 154 3.09 -13.18 -8.80
N PRO A 155 2.23 -12.82 -9.76
CA PRO A 155 0.87 -12.43 -9.47
C PRO A 155 0.10 -13.57 -8.80
N ILE A 156 -0.78 -13.21 -7.86
CA ILE A 156 -1.75 -14.13 -7.27
C ILE A 156 -3.05 -13.97 -8.03
N GLU A 157 -3.73 -15.08 -8.26
CA GLU A 157 -5.07 -15.11 -8.83
C GLU A 157 -6.11 -15.46 -7.77
N ALA A 158 -7.27 -14.83 -7.88
CA ALA A 158 -8.49 -15.18 -7.16
C ALA A 158 -9.65 -15.13 -8.14
N GLN A 159 -10.54 -16.12 -8.12
CA GLN A 159 -11.67 -16.22 -9.04
C GLN A 159 -11.21 -16.07 -10.53
N SER A 160 -10.10 -16.72 -10.91
CA SER A 160 -9.51 -16.67 -12.25
C SER A 160 -9.17 -15.26 -12.75
N LYS A 161 -8.89 -14.33 -11.82
CA LYS A 161 -8.46 -12.97 -12.13
C LYS A 161 -7.23 -12.60 -11.32
N ILE A 162 -6.29 -11.91 -11.97
CA ILE A 162 -5.09 -11.38 -11.31
C ILE A 162 -5.52 -10.34 -10.25
N VAL A 163 -5.05 -10.53 -9.03
CA VAL A 163 -5.30 -9.64 -7.91
C VAL A 163 -4.53 -8.34 -8.07
N SER A 164 -5.24 -7.22 -8.14
CA SER A 164 -4.64 -5.88 -8.22
C SER A 164 -5.54 -4.83 -7.60
N SER A 165 -4.93 -3.76 -7.05
CA SER A 165 -5.70 -2.62 -6.53
C SER A 165 -6.63 -1.99 -7.58
N THR A 166 -6.25 -2.01 -8.85
CA THR A 166 -7.08 -1.49 -9.95
C THR A 166 -8.33 -2.33 -10.14
N TYR A 167 -8.19 -3.64 -10.19
CA TYR A 167 -9.34 -4.55 -10.33
C TYR A 167 -10.29 -4.44 -9.12
N ILE A 168 -9.74 -4.39 -7.91
CA ILE A 168 -10.52 -4.22 -6.68
C ILE A 168 -11.30 -2.90 -6.69
N ARG A 169 -10.68 -1.79 -7.13
CA ARG A 169 -11.40 -0.51 -7.27
C ARG A 169 -12.58 -0.60 -8.24
N ASN A 170 -12.42 -1.30 -9.34
CA ASN A 170 -13.50 -1.49 -10.31
C ASN A 170 -14.66 -2.29 -9.74
N LEU A 171 -14.39 -3.35 -8.97
CA LEU A 171 -15.42 -4.11 -8.26
C LEU A 171 -16.19 -3.24 -7.26
N ILE A 172 -15.49 -2.43 -6.47
CA ILE A 172 -16.13 -1.54 -5.49
C ILE A 172 -17.01 -0.50 -6.20
N ARG A 173 -16.50 0.15 -7.24
CA ARG A 173 -17.27 1.13 -8.02
C ARG A 173 -18.51 0.55 -8.67
N SER A 174 -18.46 -0.69 -9.09
CA SER A 174 -19.61 -1.39 -9.66
C SER A 174 -20.55 -2.01 -8.60
N GLY A 175 -20.33 -1.74 -7.30
CA GLY A 175 -21.15 -2.25 -6.21
C GLY A 175 -20.93 -3.73 -5.86
N LYS A 176 -19.97 -4.41 -6.50
CA LYS A 176 -19.69 -5.85 -6.29
C LYS A 176 -18.81 -6.08 -5.04
N VAL A 177 -19.21 -5.49 -3.90
CA VAL A 177 -18.40 -5.52 -2.66
C VAL A 177 -18.21 -6.92 -2.08
N ASN A 178 -19.16 -7.83 -2.26
CA ASN A 178 -19.02 -9.22 -1.81
C ASN A 178 -17.86 -9.94 -2.51
N SER A 179 -17.68 -9.71 -3.81
CA SER A 179 -16.59 -10.30 -4.57
C SER A 179 -15.22 -9.80 -4.09
N VAL A 180 -15.15 -8.59 -3.55
CA VAL A 180 -13.90 -7.95 -3.09
C VAL A 180 -13.24 -8.74 -1.96
N LYS A 181 -14.01 -9.46 -1.12
CA LYS A 181 -13.48 -10.28 -0.03
C LYS A 181 -12.42 -11.27 -0.49
N SER A 182 -12.64 -11.94 -1.64
CA SER A 182 -11.69 -12.92 -2.19
C SER A 182 -10.36 -12.30 -2.60
N PHE A 183 -10.34 -11.02 -2.98
CA PHE A 183 -9.14 -10.30 -3.42
C PHE A 183 -8.43 -9.59 -2.27
N LEU A 184 -9.19 -9.07 -1.29
CA LEU A 184 -8.62 -8.42 -0.11
C LEU A 184 -8.20 -9.41 1.00
N GLY A 185 -8.77 -10.62 1.03
CA GLY A 185 -8.68 -11.53 2.15
C GLY A 185 -9.51 -11.10 3.37
N ARG A 186 -10.35 -10.06 3.23
CA ARG A 186 -11.24 -9.50 4.24
C ARG A 186 -12.39 -8.73 3.58
N PHE A 187 -13.41 -8.39 4.36
CA PHE A 187 -14.45 -7.48 3.87
C PHE A 187 -13.87 -6.09 3.58
N TYR A 188 -14.43 -5.43 2.59
CA TYR A 188 -14.14 -4.02 2.34
C TYR A 188 -14.78 -3.18 3.43
N GLY A 189 -14.03 -2.22 3.95
CA GLY A 189 -14.51 -1.33 4.99
C GLY A 189 -13.67 -0.04 5.08
N PHE A 190 -14.22 0.97 5.72
CA PHE A 190 -13.58 2.25 5.97
C PHE A 190 -14.00 2.81 7.33
N LYS A 191 -13.19 3.71 7.88
CA LYS A 191 -13.55 4.48 9.08
C LYS A 191 -14.31 5.73 8.67
N GLY A 192 -15.41 6.01 9.37
CA GLY A 192 -16.22 7.19 9.16
C GLY A 192 -16.68 7.82 10.46
N VAL A 193 -17.14 9.06 10.39
CA VAL A 193 -17.82 9.76 11.50
C VAL A 193 -19.30 9.87 11.19
N VAL A 194 -20.11 9.68 12.22
CA VAL A 194 -21.56 9.89 12.13
C VAL A 194 -21.82 11.39 12.13
N GLN A 195 -22.52 11.86 11.09
CA GLN A 195 -22.94 13.26 11.00
C GLN A 195 -24.47 13.37 11.15
N LYS A 196 -24.91 14.50 11.70
CA LYS A 196 -26.33 14.83 11.80
C LYS A 196 -26.92 15.00 10.39
N GLY A 197 -27.93 14.21 10.08
CA GLY A 197 -28.68 14.32 8.84
C GLY A 197 -29.93 15.19 8.97
N SER A 198 -30.80 15.13 7.96
CA SER A 198 -32.07 15.89 7.94
C SER A 198 -33.10 15.42 8.96
N GLY A 199 -32.83 14.35 9.73
CA GLY A 199 -33.75 13.81 10.75
C GLY A 199 -35.01 13.11 10.19
N ARG A 200 -35.08 12.87 8.88
CA ARG A 200 -36.26 12.23 8.25
C ARG A 200 -36.54 10.82 8.79
N GLY A 201 -35.47 10.04 8.98
CA GLY A 201 -35.59 8.68 9.52
C GLY A 201 -36.22 8.65 10.92
N SER A 202 -35.78 9.52 11.80
CA SER A 202 -36.33 9.63 13.16
C SER A 202 -37.82 10.01 13.16
N LYS A 203 -38.26 10.87 12.23
CA LYS A 203 -39.68 11.24 12.06
C LYS A 203 -40.56 10.06 11.57
N LEU A 204 -39.94 9.07 10.95
CA LEU A 204 -40.58 7.88 10.44
C LEU A 204 -40.38 6.66 11.36
N ASN A 205 -39.87 6.85 12.59
CA ASN A 205 -39.48 5.79 13.52
C ASN A 205 -38.42 4.82 13.02
N PHE A 206 -37.63 5.22 12.00
CA PHE A 206 -36.48 4.51 11.48
C PHE A 206 -35.24 5.40 11.56
N PRO A 207 -34.59 5.49 12.73
CA PRO A 207 -33.40 6.33 12.88
C PRO A 207 -32.29 5.87 11.94
N THR A 208 -31.68 6.83 11.24
CA THR A 208 -30.59 6.59 10.29
C THR A 208 -29.34 7.33 10.70
N ALA A 209 -28.18 6.76 10.42
CA ALA A 209 -26.89 7.40 10.60
C ALA A 209 -26.30 7.80 9.24
N ASN A 210 -25.93 9.08 9.08
CA ASN A 210 -25.14 9.52 7.94
C ASN A 210 -23.67 9.35 8.28
N ILE A 211 -22.95 8.57 7.49
CA ILE A 211 -21.53 8.28 7.74
C ILE A 211 -20.69 9.01 6.69
N LEU A 212 -19.78 9.87 7.15
CA LEU A 212 -18.79 10.52 6.30
C LEU A 212 -17.44 9.84 6.49
N PRO A 213 -16.76 9.39 5.42
CA PRO A 213 -15.42 8.84 5.52
C PRO A 213 -14.43 9.85 6.11
N ILE A 214 -13.59 9.43 7.06
CA ILE A 214 -12.52 10.27 7.62
C ILE A 214 -11.50 10.62 6.54
N GLU A 215 -11.15 9.66 5.69
CA GLU A 215 -10.25 9.88 4.56
C GLU A 215 -11.04 10.40 3.35
N LYS A 216 -10.82 11.66 2.99
CA LYS A 216 -11.54 12.33 1.88
C LYS A 216 -11.45 11.60 0.55
N MET A 217 -10.32 10.90 0.32
CA MET A 217 -10.08 10.16 -0.92
C MET A 217 -10.45 8.68 -0.81
N GLN A 218 -11.18 8.29 0.26
CA GLN A 218 -11.70 6.93 0.41
C GLN A 218 -12.61 6.56 -0.76
N LEU A 219 -12.37 5.42 -1.37
CA LEU A 219 -13.23 4.92 -2.41
C LEU A 219 -14.56 4.45 -1.79
N MET A 220 -15.65 5.01 -2.24
CA MET A 220 -16.98 4.57 -1.84
C MET A 220 -17.52 3.56 -2.84
N PRO A 221 -18.31 2.56 -2.40
CA PRO A 221 -19.04 1.68 -3.28
C PRO A 221 -19.98 2.46 -4.20
N GLY A 222 -20.27 1.89 -5.38
CA GLY A 222 -21.28 2.44 -6.28
C GLY A 222 -22.64 2.58 -5.58
N LYS A 223 -23.55 3.37 -6.15
CA LYS A 223 -24.91 3.53 -5.58
C LYS A 223 -25.60 2.16 -5.42
N GLY A 224 -26.19 1.93 -4.26
CA GLY A 224 -26.84 0.65 -3.93
C GLY A 224 -27.21 0.55 -2.46
N VAL A 225 -27.80 -0.57 -2.09
CA VAL A 225 -28.09 -0.96 -0.71
C VAL A 225 -27.07 -2.03 -0.31
N TYR A 226 -26.42 -1.83 0.83
CA TYR A 226 -25.37 -2.70 1.34
C TYR A 226 -25.69 -3.13 2.77
N PHE A 227 -25.49 -4.40 3.04
CA PHE A 227 -25.47 -4.89 4.42
C PHE A 227 -24.09 -4.56 5.01
N VAL A 228 -24.08 -3.97 6.20
CA VAL A 228 -22.86 -3.55 6.93
C VAL A 228 -22.88 -4.09 8.35
N SER A 229 -21.72 -4.32 8.93
CA SER A 229 -21.53 -4.77 10.31
C SER A 229 -20.52 -3.87 11.04
#